data_2b8ad1bf25610cd8829d0d72ce006740
#
_entry.id   2b8ad1bf25610cd8829d0d72ce006740
#
_cell.length_a   1.000
_cell.length_b   1.000
_cell.length_c   1.000
_cell.angle_alpha   90.00
_cell.angle_beta   90.00
_cell.angle_gamma   90.00
#
_symmetry.space_group_name_H-M   'P 1'
#
loop_
_entity.id
_entity.type
_entity.pdbx_description
1 polymer ?
#
loop_
_entity_poly.entity_id
_entity_poly.type
_entity_poly.pdbx_seq_one_letter_code
_entity_poly.pdbx_strand_id
1 'polypeptide(L)'
;MRGRRIFATRMANVVGLCAVPHRLRAEQELAVENDDRMMPTHDELAAVLRRALLQAIQATSPSMRDPFPTIDCSIALLPPLGKIGSASWAHVLIQAGNSEGLRGDLDPRTATGPHNISYFADPVNDAKDSIAWQPGANWREFKHLEHLSGEGPHRAIAPYPASVIKLMVAVGVCLLIDKKALRWEEMAIVGRERLSISDCCDRMISVSSNEATEALVALLHERGLIDQSSNRNDINNHFQTFGLHGLRFDNSTPQGGWRNPDGAGVGKLQMTSWDCLRLLWLMLDASGEAGVSPPWLSTSRKSDSTTASNIGQHFISESSAKRFWHWMERQALHEVLSSSLLCGLPNWVQGIPARLPKLWINAQGEAQIGPERWPGNFLSQQDRASVNFAHKTGSTWSYAANAGLVSSIKPGGRRYLIAIMSTLGIRHAAQHRTVTPWLMAGFGAQIDAWIAERLG
;
A
#
# COMPACT_ATOMS: atom_id res chain seq x y z
N MET A 1 -50.97 18.13 42.47
CA MET A 1 -52.18 18.91 42.13
C MET A 1 -52.15 19.19 40.63
N ARG A 2 -53.21 18.70 39.96
CA ARG A 2 -53.94 19.18 38.77
C ARG A 2 -53.09 19.70 37.58
N GLY A 3 -53.29 19.32 36.35
CA GLY A 3 -54.41 18.59 35.72
C GLY A 3 -54.12 18.36 34.25
N ARG A 4 -54.62 17.23 33.78
CA ARG A 4 -54.75 16.78 32.39
C ARG A 4 -55.53 17.76 31.50
N ARG A 5 -55.23 17.85 30.20
CA ARG A 5 -56.25 17.85 29.16
C ARG A 5 -55.78 17.21 27.88
N ILE A 6 -56.50 16.17 27.49
CA ILE A 6 -56.55 15.45 26.24
C ILE A 6 -57.45 16.26 25.29
N PHE A 7 -57.09 16.35 24.01
CA PHE A 7 -58.07 16.54 22.93
C PHE A 7 -57.72 15.64 21.74
N ALA A 8 -58.61 14.70 21.53
CA ALA A 8 -58.69 13.89 20.31
C ALA A 8 -59.78 14.48 19.41
N THR A 9 -59.59 14.58 18.12
CA THR A 9 -60.67 14.68 17.13
C THR A 9 -60.21 14.09 15.78
N ARG A 10 -60.75 12.94 15.46
CA ARG A 10 -61.43 12.35 14.32
C ARG A 10 -61.09 12.78 12.88
N MET A 11 -60.71 11.76 12.17
CA MET A 11 -60.99 11.27 10.80
C MET A 11 -61.81 12.14 9.85
N ALA A 12 -61.34 12.20 8.61
CA ALA A 12 -62.16 12.07 7.40
C ALA A 12 -61.31 11.46 6.25
N ASN A 13 -61.76 10.32 5.76
CA ASN A 13 -61.30 9.68 4.51
C ASN A 13 -61.77 10.51 3.32
N VAL A 14 -60.87 10.78 2.36
CA VAL A 14 -61.29 11.05 0.99
C VAL A 14 -60.40 10.19 0.08
N VAL A 15 -61.02 9.20 -0.53
CA VAL A 15 -60.51 8.41 -1.64
C VAL A 15 -60.61 9.28 -2.90
N GLY A 16 -59.49 9.65 -3.48
CA GLY A 16 -59.43 10.29 -4.77
C GLY A 16 -58.47 9.51 -5.68
N LEU A 17 -59.02 8.63 -6.51
CA LEU A 17 -58.30 8.07 -7.64
C LEU A 17 -57.99 9.21 -8.63
N CYS A 18 -56.75 9.57 -8.80
CA CYS A 18 -56.28 10.29 -9.96
C CYS A 18 -55.30 9.41 -10.73
N ALA A 19 -55.68 9.02 -11.92
CA ALA A 19 -54.87 8.36 -12.93
C ALA A 19 -53.66 9.26 -13.28
N VAL A 20 -52.45 8.77 -13.05
CA VAL A 20 -51.20 9.39 -13.53
C VAL A 20 -50.98 8.91 -14.97
N PRO A 21 -50.79 9.81 -15.93
CA PRO A 21 -50.59 9.42 -17.31
C PRO A 21 -49.22 8.77 -17.50
N HIS A 22 -49.22 7.62 -18.17
CA HIS A 22 -48.05 6.94 -18.71
C HIS A 22 -47.36 7.78 -19.80
N ARG A 23 -46.65 8.83 -19.43
CA ARG A 23 -45.69 9.55 -20.32
C ARG A 23 -44.68 10.31 -19.46
N LEU A 24 -43.65 9.62 -19.02
CA LEU A 24 -42.32 10.18 -18.58
C LEU A 24 -41.39 9.01 -18.20
N ARG A 25 -41.28 8.07 -19.12
CA ARG A 25 -40.31 6.99 -19.09
C ARG A 25 -39.52 6.92 -20.39
N ALA A 26 -39.05 8.07 -20.85
CA ALA A 26 -38.10 8.20 -21.93
C ALA A 26 -37.49 9.57 -21.74
N GLU A 27 -36.25 9.64 -21.39
CA GLU A 27 -35.33 10.80 -21.28
C GLU A 27 -34.63 10.87 -19.90
N GLN A 28 -34.09 9.73 -19.47
CA GLN A 28 -32.85 9.69 -18.69
C GLN A 28 -31.94 8.62 -19.32
N GLU A 29 -31.72 8.70 -20.62
CA GLU A 29 -30.43 8.36 -21.15
C GLU A 29 -29.46 9.39 -20.59
N LEU A 30 -28.86 9.05 -19.46
CA LEU A 30 -27.62 9.70 -19.00
C LEU A 30 -26.70 9.68 -20.20
N ALA A 31 -26.46 10.85 -20.76
CA ALA A 31 -25.35 11.08 -21.66
C ALA A 31 -24.12 10.51 -20.93
N VAL A 32 -23.68 9.34 -21.35
CA VAL A 32 -22.33 8.88 -21.13
C VAL A 32 -21.50 9.87 -21.93
N GLU A 33 -21.11 10.99 -21.30
CA GLU A 33 -20.00 11.77 -21.79
C GLU A 33 -18.86 10.73 -21.88
N ASN A 34 -18.57 10.34 -23.11
CA ASN A 34 -17.33 9.68 -23.42
C ASN A 34 -16.24 10.68 -22.99
N ASP A 35 -15.74 10.50 -21.77
CA ASP A 35 -14.56 11.19 -21.28
C ASP A 35 -13.39 10.57 -22.05
N ASP A 36 -13.13 11.09 -23.25
CA ASP A 36 -12.05 10.70 -24.18
C ASP A 36 -10.64 10.99 -23.62
N ARG A 37 -10.51 11.11 -22.29
CA ARG A 37 -9.21 11.17 -21.65
C ARG A 37 -8.51 9.84 -21.82
N MET A 38 -7.66 9.77 -22.84
CA MET A 38 -6.87 8.57 -23.09
C MET A 38 -5.96 8.27 -21.89
N MET A 39 -6.08 7.06 -21.39
CA MET A 39 -5.16 6.54 -20.38
C MET A 39 -3.73 6.63 -20.93
N PRO A 40 -2.76 7.22 -20.20
CA PRO A 40 -1.37 7.26 -20.65
C PRO A 40 -0.84 5.87 -20.95
N THR A 41 0.02 5.75 -21.94
CA THR A 41 0.70 4.49 -22.26
C THR A 41 1.66 4.09 -21.13
N HIS A 42 2.03 2.81 -21.07
CA HIS A 42 3.04 2.31 -20.12
C HIS A 42 4.36 3.07 -20.27
N ASP A 43 4.76 3.38 -21.51
CA ASP A 43 6.00 4.10 -21.80
C ASP A 43 5.98 5.54 -21.32
N GLU A 44 4.88 6.26 -21.54
CA GLU A 44 4.71 7.63 -21.02
C GLU A 44 4.75 7.65 -19.51
N LEU A 45 4.03 6.72 -18.86
CA LEU A 45 4.00 6.61 -17.41
C LEU A 45 5.38 6.29 -16.82
N ALA A 46 6.13 5.36 -17.45
CA ALA A 46 7.49 5.03 -17.02
C ALA A 46 8.45 6.21 -17.21
N ALA A 47 8.34 6.94 -18.31
CA ALA A 47 9.17 8.11 -18.56
C ALA A 47 8.93 9.22 -17.54
N VAL A 48 7.68 9.46 -17.16
CA VAL A 48 7.32 10.47 -16.17
C VAL A 48 7.74 10.04 -14.78
N LEU A 49 7.47 8.80 -14.39
CA LEU A 49 7.89 8.23 -13.11
C LEU A 49 9.42 8.40 -12.92
N ARG A 50 10.20 8.00 -13.93
CA ARG A 50 11.65 8.16 -13.95
C ARG A 50 12.07 9.62 -13.79
N ARG A 51 11.47 10.53 -14.57
CA ARG A 51 11.80 11.96 -14.52
C ARG A 51 11.51 12.55 -13.15
N ALA A 52 10.34 12.27 -12.56
CA ALA A 52 9.96 12.78 -11.26
C ALA A 52 10.92 12.29 -10.15
N LEU A 53 11.32 11.03 -10.19
CA LEU A 53 12.30 10.47 -9.26
C LEU A 53 13.68 11.15 -9.41
N LEU A 54 14.16 11.33 -10.63
CA LEU A 54 15.44 11.99 -10.90
C LEU A 54 15.44 13.46 -10.45
N GLN A 55 14.35 14.18 -10.72
CA GLN A 55 14.21 15.57 -10.28
C GLN A 55 14.19 15.68 -8.76
N ALA A 56 13.51 14.78 -8.08
CA ALA A 56 13.51 14.73 -6.63
C ALA A 56 14.92 14.50 -6.07
N ILE A 57 15.69 13.56 -6.64
CA ILE A 57 17.07 13.31 -6.24
C ILE A 57 17.96 14.53 -6.52
N GLN A 58 17.81 15.18 -7.66
CA GLN A 58 18.59 16.37 -8.02
C GLN A 58 18.31 17.57 -7.10
N ALA A 59 17.07 17.68 -6.59
CA ALA A 59 16.69 18.74 -5.65
C ALA A 59 17.31 18.55 -4.24
N THR A 60 17.87 17.38 -3.94
CA THR A 60 18.54 17.14 -2.64
C THR A 60 19.98 17.59 -2.66
N SER A 61 20.53 17.92 -1.48
CA SER A 61 21.94 18.28 -1.36
C SER A 61 22.88 17.12 -1.74
N PRO A 62 24.08 17.39 -2.28
CA PRO A 62 25.05 16.34 -2.62
C PRO A 62 25.37 15.40 -1.44
N SER A 63 25.44 15.92 -0.21
CA SER A 63 25.71 15.13 0.99
C SER A 63 24.62 14.11 1.31
N MET A 64 23.40 14.31 0.83
CA MET A 64 22.30 13.34 0.96
C MET A 64 22.33 12.23 -0.10
N ARG A 65 23.27 12.31 -1.06
CA ARG A 65 23.44 11.35 -2.15
C ARG A 65 24.59 10.36 -1.91
N ASP A 66 25.22 10.42 -0.76
CA ASP A 66 26.31 9.52 -0.40
C ASP A 66 25.94 8.72 0.86
N PRO A 67 25.82 7.38 0.77
CA PRO A 67 25.87 6.57 -0.45
C PRO A 67 24.69 6.84 -1.38
N PHE A 68 24.88 6.63 -2.69
CA PHE A 68 23.82 6.85 -3.68
C PHE A 68 22.58 6.00 -3.33
N PRO A 69 21.38 6.59 -3.27
CA PRO A 69 20.20 5.87 -2.82
C PRO A 69 19.75 4.79 -3.80
N THR A 70 19.17 3.73 -3.27
CA THR A 70 18.35 2.81 -4.06
C THR A 70 16.87 3.16 -3.88
N ILE A 71 16.16 3.31 -5.00
CA ILE A 71 14.73 3.57 -5.05
C ILE A 71 14.13 2.60 -6.06
N ASP A 72 13.25 1.75 -5.56
CA ASP A 72 12.44 0.81 -6.33
C ASP A 72 10.99 1.28 -6.28
N CYS A 73 10.43 1.70 -7.42
CA CYS A 73 9.12 2.33 -7.48
C CYS A 73 8.27 1.77 -8.62
N SER A 74 7.03 1.43 -8.28
CA SER A 74 6.01 0.95 -9.23
C SER A 74 4.71 1.74 -9.07
N ILE A 75 4.02 1.95 -10.18
CA ILE A 75 2.73 2.62 -10.23
C ILE A 75 1.79 1.91 -11.20
N ALA A 76 0.49 1.91 -10.91
CA ALA A 76 -0.56 1.48 -11.85
C ALA A 76 -1.72 2.47 -11.81
N LEU A 77 -2.01 3.08 -12.94
CA LEU A 77 -3.21 3.89 -13.15
C LEU A 77 -4.40 2.95 -13.35
N LEU A 78 -5.47 3.22 -12.65
CA LEU A 78 -6.70 2.42 -12.68
C LEU A 78 -7.86 3.25 -13.21
N PRO A 79 -8.92 2.60 -13.72
CA PRO A 79 -10.16 3.30 -14.01
C PRO A 79 -10.69 4.05 -12.76
N PRO A 80 -11.41 5.16 -12.95
CA PRO A 80 -12.12 5.82 -11.85
C PRO A 80 -13.03 4.83 -11.09
N LEU A 81 -13.27 5.11 -9.83
CA LEU A 81 -14.12 4.26 -8.99
C LEU A 81 -15.49 4.05 -9.63
N GLY A 82 -15.95 2.79 -9.67
CA GLY A 82 -17.22 2.39 -10.29
C GLY A 82 -17.22 2.36 -11.81
N LYS A 83 -16.08 2.61 -12.47
CA LYS A 83 -15.92 2.44 -13.92
C LYS A 83 -15.13 1.18 -14.22
N ILE A 84 -15.40 0.58 -15.37
CA ILE A 84 -14.63 -0.50 -15.96
C ILE A 84 -13.82 0.09 -17.12
N GLY A 85 -12.55 -0.29 -17.24
CA GLY A 85 -11.68 0.25 -18.28
C GLY A 85 -10.33 -0.45 -18.35
N SER A 86 -9.36 0.20 -18.99
CA SER A 86 -7.97 -0.25 -19.06
C SER A 86 -7.16 0.27 -17.86
N ALA A 87 -5.99 -0.33 -17.66
CA ALA A 87 -4.98 0.15 -16.72
C ALA A 87 -3.65 0.36 -17.45
N SER A 88 -2.85 1.29 -16.94
CA SER A 88 -1.45 1.47 -17.33
C SER A 88 -0.57 1.34 -16.11
N TRP A 89 0.60 0.76 -16.26
CA TRP A 89 1.54 0.55 -15.16
C TRP A 89 2.98 0.84 -15.60
N ALA A 90 3.82 1.12 -14.63
CA ALA A 90 5.23 1.35 -14.83
C ALA A 90 6.03 0.94 -13.60
N HIS A 91 7.30 0.64 -13.84
CA HIS A 91 8.30 0.37 -12.81
C HIS A 91 9.60 1.10 -13.15
N VAL A 92 10.25 1.65 -12.13
CA VAL A 92 11.55 2.31 -12.25
C VAL A 92 12.43 1.93 -11.05
N LEU A 93 13.65 1.49 -11.35
CA LEU A 93 14.69 1.23 -10.37
C LEU A 93 15.81 2.27 -10.53
N ILE A 94 16.11 2.99 -9.46
CA ILE A 94 17.29 3.86 -9.35
C ILE A 94 18.23 3.27 -8.33
N GLN A 95 19.49 3.11 -8.68
CA GLN A 95 20.54 2.64 -7.77
C GLN A 95 21.92 3.05 -8.28
N ALA A 96 22.96 2.93 -7.44
CA ALA A 96 24.33 3.09 -7.90
C ALA A 96 24.60 2.15 -9.08
N GLY A 97 25.10 2.69 -10.20
CA GLY A 97 25.29 1.97 -11.47
C GLY A 97 24.10 2.01 -12.43
N ASN A 98 22.92 2.47 -11.97
CA ASN A 98 21.75 2.81 -12.79
C ASN A 98 21.16 4.16 -12.31
N SER A 99 22.03 5.14 -12.10
CA SER A 99 21.68 6.46 -11.55
C SER A 99 20.72 7.26 -12.44
N GLU A 100 20.70 6.94 -13.73
CA GLU A 100 19.76 7.51 -14.70
C GLU A 100 18.34 6.92 -14.61
N GLY A 101 18.13 5.93 -13.75
CA GLY A 101 16.86 5.24 -13.59
C GLY A 101 16.60 4.23 -14.69
N LEU A 102 16.61 2.96 -14.31
CA LEU A 102 16.29 1.84 -15.17
C LEU A 102 14.78 1.63 -15.19
N ARG A 103 14.17 1.67 -16.37
CA ARG A 103 12.78 1.29 -16.56
C ARG A 103 12.67 -0.24 -16.52
N GLY A 104 11.76 -0.76 -15.70
CA GLY A 104 11.46 -2.18 -15.70
C GLY A 104 10.67 -2.60 -16.94
N ASP A 105 11.15 -3.64 -17.60
CA ASP A 105 10.45 -4.28 -18.72
C ASP A 105 9.44 -5.28 -18.14
N LEU A 106 8.18 -4.84 -18.07
CA LEU A 106 7.09 -5.58 -17.46
C LEU A 106 6.17 -6.18 -18.52
N ASP A 107 6.11 -7.50 -18.61
CA ASP A 107 4.99 -8.16 -19.30
C ASP A 107 3.87 -8.42 -18.26
N PRO A 108 2.75 -7.69 -18.36
CA PRO A 108 1.64 -7.85 -17.43
C PRO A 108 0.95 -9.20 -17.50
N ARG A 109 1.17 -9.93 -18.59
CA ARG A 109 0.57 -11.26 -18.80
C ARG A 109 1.34 -12.35 -18.09
N THR A 110 2.57 -12.09 -17.66
CA THR A 110 3.37 -13.03 -16.88
C THR A 110 3.33 -12.67 -15.41
N ALA A 111 3.26 -13.69 -14.56
CA ALA A 111 3.34 -13.53 -13.12
C ALA A 111 4.80 -13.37 -12.63
N THR A 112 5.71 -12.97 -13.50
CA THR A 112 7.13 -12.78 -13.19
C THR A 112 7.44 -11.33 -12.88
N GLY A 113 8.60 -11.07 -12.29
CA GLY A 113 9.14 -9.72 -12.13
C GLY A 113 9.57 -9.09 -13.46
N PRO A 114 10.25 -7.95 -13.43
CA PRO A 114 10.74 -7.31 -14.64
C PRO A 114 11.70 -8.20 -15.42
N HIS A 115 11.56 -8.30 -16.75
CA HIS A 115 12.42 -9.12 -17.62
C HIS A 115 13.86 -8.61 -17.75
N ASN A 116 14.10 -7.35 -17.45
CA ASN A 116 15.44 -6.74 -17.51
C ASN A 116 16.12 -6.57 -16.15
N ILE A 117 15.45 -6.91 -15.04
CA ILE A 117 15.97 -6.78 -13.68
C ILE A 117 15.85 -8.12 -12.96
N SER A 118 16.92 -8.56 -12.30
CA SER A 118 16.89 -9.69 -11.37
C SER A 118 17.00 -9.16 -9.95
N TYR A 119 15.99 -9.44 -9.12
CA TYR A 119 15.97 -9.11 -7.71
C TYR A 119 16.50 -10.27 -6.87
N PHE A 120 17.31 -9.93 -5.91
CA PHE A 120 17.93 -10.88 -4.98
C PHE A 120 17.60 -10.53 -3.55
N ALA A 121 17.60 -11.56 -2.71
CA ALA A 121 17.53 -11.42 -1.28
C ALA A 121 18.76 -10.70 -0.75
N ASP A 122 18.57 -9.85 0.26
CA ASP A 122 19.66 -9.19 0.95
C ASP A 122 20.49 -10.23 1.72
N PRO A 123 21.79 -10.37 1.40
CA PRO A 123 22.67 -11.23 2.15
C PRO A 123 22.88 -10.66 3.56
N VAL A 124 22.99 -11.53 4.54
CA VAL A 124 23.25 -11.18 5.93
C VAL A 124 24.58 -11.75 6.38
N ASN A 125 25.27 -11.05 7.28
CA ASN A 125 26.46 -11.54 7.96
C ASN A 125 26.13 -12.55 9.07
N ASP A 126 27.13 -13.06 9.77
CA ASP A 126 26.94 -14.00 10.89
C ASP A 126 26.15 -13.39 12.06
N ALA A 127 26.24 -12.06 12.25
CA ALA A 127 25.44 -11.31 13.21
C ALA A 127 23.99 -11.05 12.70
N LYS A 128 23.68 -11.47 11.46
CA LYS A 128 22.40 -11.28 10.75
C LYS A 128 22.09 -9.84 10.36
N ASP A 129 23.10 -9.01 10.28
CA ASP A 129 22.97 -7.66 9.70
C ASP A 129 22.96 -7.73 8.19
N SER A 130 22.21 -6.83 7.56
CA SER A 130 22.22 -6.63 6.11
C SER A 130 23.63 -6.27 5.62
N ILE A 131 24.15 -7.01 4.66
CA ILE A 131 25.43 -6.71 4.02
C ILE A 131 25.25 -5.68 2.92
N ALA A 132 24.20 -5.77 2.13
CA ALA A 132 24.02 -4.92 0.96
C ALA A 132 23.98 -3.42 1.27
N TRP A 133 23.51 -3.09 2.45
CA TRP A 133 23.27 -1.70 2.87
C TRP A 133 24.30 -1.17 3.87
N GLN A 134 25.35 -1.93 4.14
CA GLN A 134 26.47 -1.44 4.95
C GLN A 134 27.31 -0.44 4.14
N PRO A 135 27.81 0.62 4.79
CA PRO A 135 28.70 1.56 4.14
C PRO A 135 29.91 0.84 3.50
N GLY A 136 30.15 1.12 2.22
CA GLY A 136 31.25 0.51 1.48
C GLY A 136 31.06 -0.92 1.01
N ALA A 137 29.90 -1.55 1.29
CA ALA A 137 29.62 -2.89 0.79
C ALA A 137 29.41 -2.89 -0.73
N ASN A 138 30.18 -3.72 -1.43
CA ASN A 138 29.97 -3.96 -2.85
C ASN A 138 29.22 -5.29 -3.06
N TRP A 139 27.94 -5.31 -2.74
CA TRP A 139 27.10 -6.51 -2.88
C TRP A 139 27.09 -7.08 -4.30
N ARG A 140 27.43 -6.28 -5.31
CA ARG A 140 27.49 -6.73 -6.71
C ARG A 140 28.59 -7.77 -6.96
N GLU A 141 29.58 -7.83 -6.11
CA GLU A 141 30.68 -8.82 -6.17
C GLU A 141 30.31 -10.16 -5.54
N PHE A 142 29.19 -10.24 -4.80
CA PHE A 142 28.74 -11.50 -4.23
C PHE A 142 28.30 -12.46 -5.33
N LYS A 143 28.94 -13.63 -5.37
CA LYS A 143 28.71 -14.65 -6.39
C LYS A 143 27.40 -15.41 -6.15
N HIS A 144 27.03 -15.58 -4.89
CA HIS A 144 25.88 -16.40 -4.47
C HIS A 144 24.88 -15.53 -3.72
N LEU A 145 23.90 -15.02 -4.46
CA LEU A 145 22.75 -14.33 -3.91
C LEU A 145 21.51 -15.17 -4.18
N GLU A 146 20.63 -15.25 -3.22
CA GLU A 146 19.35 -15.93 -3.38
C GLU A 146 18.44 -15.10 -4.30
N HIS A 147 18.07 -15.70 -5.44
CA HIS A 147 17.17 -15.05 -6.41
C HIS A 147 15.74 -15.00 -5.89
N LEU A 148 15.07 -13.87 -6.07
CA LEU A 148 13.68 -13.66 -5.68
C LEU A 148 12.75 -13.58 -6.88
N SER A 149 12.98 -12.63 -7.77
CA SER A 149 12.11 -12.39 -8.93
C SER A 149 12.82 -11.65 -10.04
N GLY A 150 12.22 -11.66 -11.23
CA GLY A 150 12.79 -11.06 -12.43
C GLY A 150 13.89 -11.92 -13.07
N GLU A 151 14.28 -11.63 -14.29
CA GLU A 151 15.18 -12.53 -15.06
C GLU A 151 16.29 -11.77 -15.78
N GLY A 152 16.37 -10.45 -15.60
CA GLY A 152 17.22 -9.58 -16.40
C GLY A 152 18.69 -9.52 -15.98
N PRO A 153 19.53 -8.89 -16.83
CA PRO A 153 20.93 -8.72 -16.57
C PRO A 153 21.24 -7.70 -15.48
N HIS A 154 20.30 -6.79 -15.19
CA HIS A 154 20.50 -5.79 -14.15
C HIS A 154 20.16 -6.36 -12.78
N ARG A 155 21.18 -6.43 -11.92
CA ARG A 155 21.03 -6.99 -10.57
C ARG A 155 20.62 -5.92 -9.57
N ALA A 156 19.65 -6.24 -8.71
CA ALA A 156 19.22 -5.39 -7.61
C ALA A 156 19.00 -6.22 -6.35
N ILE A 157 19.30 -5.65 -5.19
CA ILE A 157 18.86 -6.20 -3.92
C ILE A 157 17.48 -5.60 -3.61
N ALA A 158 16.52 -6.44 -3.29
CA ALA A 158 15.20 -5.98 -2.85
C ALA A 158 15.36 -5.18 -1.55
N PRO A 159 14.95 -3.90 -1.51
CA PRO A 159 15.06 -3.09 -0.30
C PRO A 159 14.22 -3.65 0.85
N TYR A 160 14.67 -3.40 2.08
CA TYR A 160 13.85 -3.68 3.25
C TYR A 160 12.65 -2.72 3.29
N PRO A 161 11.42 -3.24 3.32
CA PRO A 161 10.22 -2.40 3.20
C PRO A 161 9.81 -1.74 4.52
N ALA A 162 10.58 -1.90 5.57
CA ALA A 162 10.24 -1.44 6.93
C ALA A 162 8.81 -1.88 7.30
N SER A 163 8.01 -1.01 7.89
CA SER A 163 6.65 -1.37 8.32
C SER A 163 5.65 -1.67 7.19
N VAL A 164 6.03 -1.55 5.91
CA VAL A 164 5.16 -2.02 4.80
C VAL A 164 5.03 -3.54 4.79
N ILE A 165 5.98 -4.29 5.42
CA ILE A 165 5.82 -5.74 5.67
C ILE A 165 4.52 -6.11 6.38
N LYS A 166 3.92 -5.19 7.14
CA LYS A 166 2.66 -5.38 7.86
C LYS A 166 1.49 -5.70 6.93
N LEU A 167 1.61 -5.36 5.65
CA LEU A 167 0.66 -5.81 4.62
C LEU A 167 0.69 -7.34 4.47
N MET A 168 1.88 -7.95 4.51
CA MET A 168 2.01 -9.41 4.44
C MET A 168 1.43 -10.09 5.68
N VAL A 169 1.63 -9.50 6.86
CA VAL A 169 1.01 -9.98 8.12
C VAL A 169 -0.51 -9.90 8.02
N ALA A 170 -1.06 -8.78 7.53
CA ALA A 170 -2.51 -8.61 7.34
C ALA A 170 -3.09 -9.67 6.40
N VAL A 171 -2.40 -9.98 5.28
CA VAL A 171 -2.80 -11.08 4.39
C VAL A 171 -2.79 -12.42 5.13
N GLY A 172 -1.75 -12.71 5.92
CA GLY A 172 -1.68 -13.92 6.74
C GLY A 172 -2.88 -14.06 7.69
N VAL A 173 -3.28 -12.98 8.35
CA VAL A 173 -4.48 -12.96 9.20
C VAL A 173 -5.74 -13.20 8.37
N CYS A 174 -5.90 -12.54 7.22
CA CYS A 174 -7.03 -12.77 6.32
C CYS A 174 -7.13 -14.25 5.88
N LEU A 175 -6.00 -14.88 5.57
CA LEU A 175 -5.96 -16.32 5.22
C LEU A 175 -6.46 -17.22 6.35
N LEU A 176 -6.11 -16.92 7.62
CA LEU A 176 -6.62 -17.66 8.78
C LEU A 176 -8.13 -17.46 8.94
N ILE A 177 -8.62 -16.26 8.76
CA ILE A 177 -10.07 -15.93 8.81
C ILE A 177 -10.82 -16.69 7.72
N ASP A 178 -10.33 -16.64 6.48
CA ASP A 178 -10.98 -17.26 5.33
C ASP A 178 -10.98 -18.80 5.45
N LYS A 179 -9.95 -19.38 6.07
CA LYS A 179 -9.89 -20.80 6.45
C LYS A 179 -10.72 -21.14 7.69
N LYS A 180 -11.39 -20.15 8.32
CA LYS A 180 -12.14 -20.30 9.59
C LYS A 180 -11.27 -20.81 10.77
N ALA A 181 -9.97 -20.64 10.69
CA ALA A 181 -9.01 -20.95 11.74
C ALA A 181 -8.88 -19.82 12.77
N LEU A 182 -9.48 -18.65 12.48
CA LEU A 182 -9.48 -17.47 13.32
C LEU A 182 -10.78 -16.69 13.07
N ARG A 183 -11.23 -15.90 14.06
CA ARG A 183 -12.36 -14.97 13.93
C ARG A 183 -11.91 -13.55 14.29
N TRP A 184 -12.54 -12.56 13.67
CA TRP A 184 -12.21 -11.15 13.91
C TRP A 184 -12.41 -10.70 15.35
N GLU A 185 -13.37 -11.31 16.05
CA GLU A 185 -13.77 -11.00 17.42
C GLU A 185 -12.91 -11.72 18.46
N GLU A 186 -12.09 -12.69 18.07
CA GLU A 186 -11.14 -13.34 19.00
C GLU A 186 -10.18 -12.32 19.57
N MET A 187 -9.77 -12.54 20.81
CA MET A 187 -8.99 -11.58 21.57
C MET A 187 -7.53 -12.01 21.63
N ALA A 188 -6.64 -11.08 21.30
CA ALA A 188 -5.19 -11.20 21.50
C ALA A 188 -4.71 -10.29 22.63
N ILE A 189 -3.57 -10.62 23.23
CA ILE A 189 -2.88 -9.78 24.22
C ILE A 189 -1.85 -8.93 23.46
N VAL A 190 -1.97 -7.60 23.58
CA VAL A 190 -1.07 -6.62 22.97
C VAL A 190 -0.50 -5.77 24.10
N GLY A 191 0.74 -6.03 24.47
CA GLY A 191 1.32 -5.42 25.67
C GLY A 191 0.52 -5.78 26.94
N ARG A 192 -0.20 -4.81 27.49
CA ARG A 192 -1.06 -4.98 28.67
C ARG A 192 -2.57 -4.98 28.34
N GLU A 193 -2.91 -4.78 27.08
CA GLU A 193 -4.30 -4.67 26.64
C GLU A 193 -4.79 -5.99 26.02
N ARG A 194 -6.10 -6.20 26.07
CA ARG A 194 -6.78 -7.23 25.28
C ARG A 194 -7.53 -6.56 24.14
N LEU A 195 -7.17 -6.91 22.92
CA LEU A 195 -7.75 -6.35 21.70
C LEU A 195 -8.34 -7.46 20.85
N SER A 196 -9.40 -7.15 20.11
CA SER A 196 -9.88 -8.05 19.07
C SER A 196 -8.83 -8.17 17.95
N ILE A 197 -8.85 -9.27 17.22
CA ILE A 197 -7.98 -9.45 16.04
C ILE A 197 -8.20 -8.31 15.04
N SER A 198 -9.44 -7.89 14.85
CA SER A 198 -9.77 -6.74 14.02
C SER A 198 -9.08 -5.46 14.49
N ASP A 199 -9.09 -5.17 15.81
CA ASP A 199 -8.46 -3.98 16.37
C ASP A 199 -6.93 -4.08 16.32
N CYS A 200 -6.37 -5.29 16.48
CA CYS A 200 -4.93 -5.51 16.30
C CYS A 200 -4.52 -5.17 14.86
N CYS A 201 -5.26 -5.65 13.85
CA CYS A 201 -5.00 -5.32 12.45
C CYS A 201 -5.16 -3.83 12.17
N ASP A 202 -6.21 -3.19 12.71
CA ASP A 202 -6.39 -1.74 12.56
C ASP A 202 -5.19 -0.98 13.15
N ARG A 203 -4.79 -1.25 14.39
CA ARG A 203 -3.62 -0.60 15.01
C ARG A 203 -2.30 -0.90 14.28
N MET A 204 -2.12 -2.13 13.80
CA MET A 204 -0.94 -2.50 13.00
C MET A 204 -0.84 -1.69 11.72
N ILE A 205 -1.95 -1.47 11.03
CA ILE A 205 -1.96 -0.76 9.76
C ILE A 205 -2.06 0.76 9.98
N SER A 206 -3.05 1.24 10.74
CA SER A 206 -3.39 2.67 10.82
C SER A 206 -2.37 3.52 11.57
N VAL A 207 -1.80 3.02 12.66
CA VAL A 207 -0.76 3.71 13.45
C VAL A 207 0.57 2.97 13.48
N SER A 208 0.69 1.91 12.70
CA SER A 208 1.92 1.14 12.58
C SER A 208 2.41 0.50 13.90
N SER A 209 1.50 0.10 14.81
CA SER A 209 1.86 -0.51 16.08
C SER A 209 2.71 -1.77 15.90
N ASN A 210 3.90 -1.78 16.51
CA ASN A 210 4.77 -2.96 16.51
C ASN A 210 4.24 -4.03 17.48
N GLU A 211 3.73 -3.63 18.66
CA GLU A 211 3.16 -4.56 19.63
C GLU A 211 1.97 -5.34 19.04
N ALA A 212 1.07 -4.66 18.30
CA ALA A 212 -0.01 -5.32 17.61
C ALA A 212 0.51 -6.25 16.50
N THR A 213 1.58 -5.86 15.81
CA THR A 213 2.22 -6.70 14.79
C THR A 213 2.82 -7.96 15.41
N GLU A 214 3.54 -7.83 16.52
CA GLU A 214 4.14 -8.95 17.25
C GLU A 214 3.09 -9.95 17.70
N ALA A 215 1.98 -9.49 18.26
CA ALA A 215 0.87 -10.34 18.69
C ALA A 215 0.26 -11.10 17.50
N LEU A 216 0.06 -10.44 16.35
CA LEU A 216 -0.46 -11.08 15.15
C LEU A 216 0.55 -12.07 14.55
N VAL A 217 1.84 -11.75 14.51
CA VAL A 217 2.88 -12.67 14.04
C VAL A 217 2.96 -13.92 14.92
N ALA A 218 2.91 -13.77 16.26
CA ALA A 218 2.85 -14.91 17.16
C ALA A 218 1.65 -15.81 16.85
N LEU A 219 0.48 -15.20 16.57
CA LEU A 219 -0.73 -15.91 16.21
C LEU A 219 -0.59 -16.68 14.89
N LEU A 220 0.10 -16.13 13.88
CA LEU A 220 0.37 -16.83 12.61
C LEU A 220 1.15 -18.13 12.83
N HIS A 221 2.09 -18.13 13.78
CA HIS A 221 2.81 -19.33 14.21
C HIS A 221 1.92 -20.27 15.02
N GLU A 222 1.20 -19.77 16.02
CA GLU A 222 0.30 -20.54 16.89
C GLU A 222 -0.74 -21.31 16.07
N ARG A 223 -1.30 -20.66 15.04
CA ARG A 223 -2.31 -21.26 14.16
C ARG A 223 -1.71 -22.07 13.00
N GLY A 224 -0.40 -22.28 13.00
CA GLY A 224 0.30 -23.16 12.07
C GLY A 224 0.38 -22.65 10.64
N LEU A 225 0.17 -21.36 10.38
CA LEU A 225 0.40 -20.76 9.05
C LEU A 225 1.89 -20.65 8.74
N ILE A 226 2.71 -20.50 9.79
CA ILE A 226 4.17 -20.52 9.73
C ILE A 226 4.64 -21.58 10.71
N ASP A 227 5.38 -22.58 10.22
CA ASP A 227 5.96 -23.64 11.04
C ASP A 227 7.46 -23.76 10.73
N GLN A 228 8.27 -23.25 11.66
CA GLN A 228 9.72 -23.28 11.53
C GLN A 228 10.30 -24.72 11.61
N SER A 229 9.62 -25.63 12.33
CA SER A 229 10.11 -27.00 12.52
C SER A 229 10.06 -27.81 11.21
N SER A 230 9.06 -27.57 10.40
CA SER A 230 8.88 -28.17 9.08
C SER A 230 9.32 -27.27 7.93
N ASN A 231 9.90 -26.10 8.22
CA ASN A 231 10.25 -25.09 7.23
C ASN A 231 9.07 -24.68 6.33
N ARG A 232 7.83 -24.73 6.86
CA ARG A 232 6.62 -24.39 6.13
C ARG A 232 6.25 -22.94 6.40
N ASN A 233 5.98 -22.20 5.33
CA ASN A 233 5.44 -20.84 5.37
C ASN A 233 4.33 -20.69 4.33
N ASP A 234 3.09 -20.88 4.79
CA ASP A 234 1.91 -20.83 3.92
C ASP A 234 1.63 -19.43 3.39
N ILE A 235 2.16 -18.37 4.02
CA ILE A 235 2.04 -16.99 3.51
C ILE A 235 2.91 -16.84 2.25
N ASN A 236 4.16 -17.26 2.32
CA ASN A 236 5.07 -17.24 1.17
C ASN A 236 4.55 -18.14 0.03
N ASN A 237 4.06 -19.35 0.38
CA ASN A 237 3.46 -20.26 -0.59
C ASN A 237 2.25 -19.63 -1.30
N HIS A 238 1.41 -18.92 -0.53
CA HIS A 238 0.27 -18.19 -1.08
C HIS A 238 0.72 -17.10 -2.05
N PHE A 239 1.71 -16.28 -1.68
CA PHE A 239 2.26 -15.26 -2.56
C PHE A 239 2.82 -15.87 -3.85
N GLN A 240 3.58 -16.95 -3.76
CA GLN A 240 4.13 -17.66 -4.91
C GLN A 240 3.05 -18.19 -5.85
N THR A 241 1.94 -18.73 -5.30
CA THR A 241 0.80 -19.23 -6.09
C THR A 241 0.19 -18.12 -6.96
N PHE A 242 0.25 -16.86 -6.50
CA PHE A 242 -0.20 -15.69 -7.26
C PHE A 242 0.92 -14.94 -7.98
N GLY A 243 2.11 -15.55 -8.07
CA GLY A 243 3.27 -15.01 -8.80
C GLY A 243 3.98 -13.84 -8.11
N LEU A 244 3.77 -13.64 -6.81
CA LEU A 244 4.38 -12.56 -6.03
C LEU A 244 5.71 -13.01 -5.41
N HIS A 245 6.66 -13.43 -6.23
CA HIS A 245 7.93 -14.03 -5.80
C HIS A 245 8.87 -13.06 -5.07
N GLY A 246 8.73 -11.76 -5.33
CA GLY A 246 9.48 -10.70 -4.66
C GLY A 246 8.94 -10.33 -3.27
N LEU A 247 7.86 -10.98 -2.80
CA LEU A 247 7.38 -10.87 -1.43
C LEU A 247 7.90 -12.04 -0.60
N ARG A 248 8.62 -11.74 0.48
CA ARG A 248 9.14 -12.75 1.37
C ARG A 248 8.97 -12.36 2.83
N PHE A 249 8.34 -13.22 3.59
CA PHE A 249 8.09 -13.08 5.02
C PHE A 249 8.71 -14.26 5.78
N ASP A 250 10.03 -14.23 5.94
CA ASP A 250 10.78 -15.23 6.70
C ASP A 250 11.40 -14.60 7.96
N ASN A 251 12.08 -15.40 8.78
CA ASN A 251 12.71 -14.95 10.02
C ASN A 251 11.79 -14.41 11.12
N SER A 252 10.47 -14.54 10.98
CA SER A 252 9.55 -14.28 12.10
C SER A 252 9.68 -15.34 13.19
N THR A 253 9.25 -15.03 14.42
CA THR A 253 9.39 -15.93 15.57
C THR A 253 8.04 -16.29 16.17
N PRO A 254 7.90 -17.48 16.81
CA PRO A 254 6.67 -17.85 17.52
C PRO A 254 6.28 -16.92 18.67
N GLN A 255 7.23 -16.14 19.18
CA GLN A 255 6.99 -15.13 20.21
C GLN A 255 6.51 -13.78 19.63
N GLY A 256 6.40 -13.69 18.30
CA GLY A 256 6.09 -12.47 17.60
C GLY A 256 7.35 -11.74 17.09
N GLY A 257 7.15 -10.82 16.17
CA GLY A 257 8.26 -10.08 15.58
C GLY A 257 9.17 -10.93 14.68
N TRP A 258 10.36 -10.45 14.48
CA TRP A 258 11.41 -11.06 13.65
C TRP A 258 12.78 -10.99 14.33
N ARG A 259 13.67 -11.91 13.97
CA ARG A 259 14.94 -12.11 14.63
C ARG A 259 16.01 -11.08 14.27
N ASN A 260 15.66 -9.83 14.14
CA ASN A 260 16.69 -8.81 14.06
C ASN A 260 16.44 -7.80 15.14
N PRO A 261 17.10 -7.92 16.30
CA PRO A 261 16.91 -7.02 17.44
C PRO A 261 17.28 -5.57 17.11
N ASP A 262 18.16 -5.33 16.15
CA ASP A 262 18.61 -3.99 15.80
C ASP A 262 17.76 -3.30 14.74
N GLY A 263 16.70 -3.94 14.28
CA GLY A 263 15.70 -3.37 13.37
C GLY A 263 16.18 -3.03 11.97
N ALA A 264 17.46 -3.24 11.70
CA ALA A 264 18.05 -2.93 10.41
C ALA A 264 18.03 -4.11 9.46
N GLY A 265 17.36 -5.04 9.81
CA GLY A 265 17.57 -6.03 9.14
C GLY A 265 16.75 -6.82 8.40
N VAL A 266 16.87 -6.91 7.79
CA VAL A 266 16.60 -7.36 7.01
C VAL A 266 16.57 -8.68 6.37
N GLY A 267 17.46 -9.47 6.33
CA GLY A 267 17.46 -10.71 5.61
C GLY A 267 16.14 -11.49 5.69
N LYS A 268 15.56 -11.78 4.54
CA LYS A 268 14.35 -12.61 4.39
C LYS A 268 13.02 -11.96 4.77
N LEU A 269 13.00 -10.64 5.02
CA LEU A 269 11.80 -9.81 5.05
C LEU A 269 11.90 -8.81 3.90
N GLN A 270 11.41 -9.17 2.74
CA GLN A 270 11.67 -8.44 1.52
C GLN A 270 10.41 -8.21 0.70
N MET A 271 10.46 -7.13 -0.07
CA MET A 271 9.36 -6.73 -0.92
C MET A 271 9.89 -5.90 -2.07
N THR A 272 9.67 -6.34 -3.31
CA THR A 272 9.86 -5.47 -4.47
C THR A 272 8.66 -4.54 -4.61
N SER A 273 8.86 -3.36 -5.16
CA SER A 273 7.77 -2.41 -5.38
C SER A 273 6.72 -2.97 -6.33
N TRP A 274 7.15 -3.71 -7.36
CA TRP A 274 6.25 -4.33 -8.32
C TRP A 274 5.36 -5.39 -7.70
N ASP A 275 5.91 -6.28 -6.88
CA ASP A 275 5.12 -7.32 -6.24
C ASP A 275 4.23 -6.77 -5.12
N CYS A 276 4.68 -5.72 -4.42
CA CYS A 276 3.83 -4.99 -3.48
C CYS A 276 2.63 -4.33 -4.19
N LEU A 277 2.86 -3.70 -5.33
CA LEU A 277 1.79 -3.10 -6.13
C LEU A 277 0.81 -4.17 -6.62
N ARG A 278 1.32 -5.32 -7.09
CA ARG A 278 0.48 -6.45 -7.50
C ARG A 278 -0.33 -7.03 -6.34
N LEU A 279 0.27 -7.14 -5.15
CA LEU A 279 -0.46 -7.51 -3.93
C LEU A 279 -1.65 -6.59 -3.69
N LEU A 280 -1.44 -5.27 -3.72
CA LEU A 280 -2.52 -4.30 -3.54
C LEU A 280 -3.58 -4.40 -4.63
N TRP A 281 -3.18 -4.68 -5.86
CA TRP A 281 -4.14 -4.86 -6.96
C TRP A 281 -4.99 -6.13 -6.77
N LEU A 282 -4.39 -7.25 -6.36
CA LEU A 282 -5.12 -8.46 -5.99
C LEU A 282 -6.10 -8.24 -4.83
N MET A 283 -5.69 -7.48 -3.81
CA MET A 283 -6.56 -7.09 -2.69
C MET A 283 -7.73 -6.21 -3.16
N LEU A 284 -7.50 -5.33 -4.13
CA LEU A 284 -8.52 -4.46 -4.69
C LEU A 284 -9.49 -5.22 -5.60
N ASP A 285 -8.99 -6.16 -6.39
CA ASP A 285 -9.80 -7.06 -7.22
C ASP A 285 -10.69 -7.94 -6.34
N ALA A 286 -10.14 -8.50 -5.27
CA ALA A 286 -10.89 -9.30 -4.30
C ALA A 286 -11.98 -8.49 -3.57
N SER A 287 -11.82 -7.19 -3.36
CA SER A 287 -12.85 -6.31 -2.78
C SER A 287 -13.99 -5.98 -3.75
N GLY A 288 -13.83 -6.28 -5.05
CA GLY A 288 -14.76 -5.92 -6.12
C GLY A 288 -14.60 -4.48 -6.63
N GLU A 289 -13.57 -3.77 -6.19
CA GLU A 289 -13.41 -2.34 -6.50
C GLU A 289 -12.30 -2.04 -7.52
N ALA A 290 -11.63 -3.04 -8.10
CA ALA A 290 -10.52 -2.80 -9.00
C ALA A 290 -10.91 -2.01 -10.27
N GLY A 291 -12.10 -2.27 -10.81
CA GLY A 291 -12.54 -1.71 -12.10
C GLY A 291 -11.84 -2.33 -13.31
N VAL A 292 -10.72 -3.00 -13.09
CA VAL A 292 -9.97 -3.80 -14.05
C VAL A 292 -9.23 -4.91 -13.29
N SER A 293 -9.48 -6.16 -13.67
CA SER A 293 -8.79 -7.30 -13.02
C SER A 293 -7.30 -7.31 -13.35
N PRO A 294 -6.46 -7.80 -12.41
CA PRO A 294 -5.05 -7.96 -12.66
C PRO A 294 -4.78 -8.77 -13.93
N PRO A 295 -4.03 -8.22 -14.91
CA PRO A 295 -3.93 -8.82 -16.25
C PRO A 295 -3.25 -10.19 -16.25
N TRP A 296 -2.36 -10.48 -15.30
CA TRP A 296 -1.68 -11.78 -15.17
C TRP A 296 -2.59 -12.91 -14.70
N LEU A 297 -3.74 -12.63 -14.08
CA LEU A 297 -4.69 -13.68 -13.66
C LEU A 297 -5.39 -14.35 -14.86
N SER A 298 -5.54 -13.64 -15.97
CA SER A 298 -6.22 -14.16 -17.16
C SER A 298 -5.40 -15.19 -17.91
N THR A 299 -4.07 -15.12 -17.83
CA THR A 299 -3.14 -16.04 -18.52
C THR A 299 -2.91 -17.33 -17.75
N SER A 300 -2.86 -17.25 -16.40
CA SER A 300 -2.76 -18.44 -15.55
C SER A 300 -3.96 -19.37 -15.70
N ARG A 301 -5.13 -18.85 -16.08
CA ARG A 301 -6.34 -19.65 -16.33
C ARG A 301 -6.31 -20.45 -17.64
N LYS A 302 -5.41 -20.14 -18.57
CA LYS A 302 -5.34 -20.77 -19.92
C LYS A 302 -4.26 -21.84 -20.06
N SER A 303 -3.24 -21.87 -19.20
CA SER A 303 -2.06 -22.71 -19.43
C SER A 303 -2.11 -24.11 -18.81
N ASP A 304 -2.97 -24.37 -17.83
CA ASP A 304 -3.01 -25.68 -17.15
C ASP A 304 -4.42 -26.31 -17.18
N SER A 305 -4.74 -26.91 -18.33
CA SER A 305 -5.94 -27.76 -18.44
C SER A 305 -5.81 -29.09 -17.68
N THR A 306 -4.67 -29.36 -17.04
CA THR A 306 -4.40 -30.62 -16.30
C THR A 306 -4.53 -30.52 -14.78
N THR A 307 -4.60 -29.29 -14.21
CA THR A 307 -4.85 -29.09 -12.77
C THR A 307 -6.16 -28.32 -12.57
N ALA A 308 -7.26 -29.05 -12.63
CA ALA A 308 -8.63 -28.52 -12.46
C ALA A 308 -8.94 -27.95 -11.06
N SER A 309 -7.94 -27.76 -10.19
CA SER A 309 -8.14 -27.33 -8.80
C SER A 309 -8.09 -25.83 -8.55
N ASN A 310 -7.67 -24.98 -9.53
CA ASN A 310 -7.49 -23.54 -9.32
C ASN A 310 -8.57 -22.65 -9.98
N ILE A 311 -9.59 -23.25 -10.61
CA ILE A 311 -10.71 -22.51 -11.19
C ILE A 311 -11.59 -21.99 -10.02
N GLY A 312 -11.44 -20.70 -9.67
CA GLY A 312 -12.23 -20.04 -8.63
C GLY A 312 -11.47 -19.64 -7.37
N GLN A 313 -10.16 -19.82 -7.29
CA GLN A 313 -9.39 -19.39 -6.13
C GLN A 313 -9.22 -17.88 -6.15
N HIS A 314 -9.94 -17.17 -5.26
CA HIS A 314 -9.71 -15.76 -4.97
C HIS A 314 -8.44 -15.62 -4.13
N PHE A 315 -7.72 -14.48 -4.26
CA PHE A 315 -6.55 -14.18 -3.46
C PHE A 315 -6.88 -14.22 -1.96
N ILE A 316 -7.97 -13.57 -1.58
CA ILE A 316 -8.65 -13.68 -0.26
C ILE A 316 -10.15 -13.47 -0.47
N SER A 317 -10.96 -13.67 0.57
CA SER A 317 -12.39 -13.38 0.50
C SER A 317 -12.66 -11.87 0.34
N GLU A 318 -13.79 -11.54 -0.31
CA GLU A 318 -14.24 -10.15 -0.48
C GLU A 318 -14.38 -9.43 0.87
N SER A 319 -14.90 -10.11 1.88
CA SER A 319 -15.06 -9.53 3.23
C SER A 319 -13.73 -9.19 3.89
N SER A 320 -12.72 -10.06 3.76
CA SER A 320 -11.36 -9.81 4.24
C SER A 320 -10.68 -8.67 3.48
N ALA A 321 -10.85 -8.62 2.16
CA ALA A 321 -10.31 -7.56 1.31
C ALA A 321 -10.90 -6.19 1.65
N LYS A 322 -12.23 -6.09 1.82
CA LYS A 322 -12.89 -4.84 2.22
C LYS A 322 -12.41 -4.36 3.59
N ARG A 323 -12.20 -5.27 4.53
CA ARG A 323 -11.68 -4.94 5.85
C ARG A 323 -10.23 -4.46 5.79
N PHE A 324 -9.39 -5.10 4.97
CA PHE A 324 -8.03 -4.65 4.70
C PHE A 324 -7.98 -3.20 4.18
N TRP A 325 -8.80 -2.87 3.18
CA TRP A 325 -8.84 -1.51 2.64
C TRP A 325 -9.37 -0.51 3.66
N HIS A 326 -10.35 -0.89 4.48
CA HIS A 326 -10.82 -0.04 5.58
C HIS A 326 -9.69 0.35 6.56
N TRP A 327 -8.80 -0.58 6.92
CA TRP A 327 -7.63 -0.23 7.76
C TRP A 327 -6.65 0.69 7.03
N MET A 328 -6.41 0.46 5.74
CA MET A 328 -5.53 1.28 4.91
C MET A 328 -6.04 2.73 4.79
N GLU A 329 -7.35 2.93 4.70
CA GLU A 329 -7.99 4.26 4.67
C GLU A 329 -7.85 5.02 5.99
N ARG A 330 -7.62 4.34 7.08
CA ARG A 330 -7.45 4.91 8.42
C ARG A 330 -6.01 5.25 8.76
N GLN A 331 -5.05 5.09 7.84
CA GLN A 331 -3.64 5.38 8.07
C GLN A 331 -3.45 6.81 8.60
N ALA A 332 -2.81 6.92 9.78
CA ALA A 332 -2.49 8.18 10.43
C ALA A 332 -1.20 8.80 9.90
N LEU A 333 -0.22 7.94 9.54
CA LEU A 333 1.16 8.36 9.26
C LEU A 333 1.31 8.81 7.80
N HIS A 334 0.73 9.95 7.48
CA HIS A 334 0.93 10.62 6.19
C HIS A 334 2.26 11.38 6.21
N GLU A 335 3.37 10.67 6.06
CA GLU A 335 4.72 11.18 6.29
C GLU A 335 5.78 10.71 5.27
N VAL A 336 5.38 10.03 4.18
CA VAL A 336 6.29 9.59 3.12
C VAL A 336 5.87 10.21 1.77
N LEU A 337 5.09 9.51 0.94
CA LEU A 337 4.60 10.08 -0.33
C LEU A 337 3.55 11.17 -0.13
N SER A 338 2.69 11.02 0.85
CA SER A 338 1.88 12.12 1.40
C SER A 338 2.56 12.62 2.67
N SER A 339 2.65 13.92 2.81
CA SER A 339 3.24 14.59 3.98
C SER A 339 2.21 15.41 4.76
N SER A 340 0.93 15.08 4.63
CA SER A 340 -0.15 15.85 5.22
C SER A 340 -0.07 15.96 6.75
N LEU A 341 0.43 14.92 7.42
CA LEU A 341 0.65 14.93 8.88
C LEU A 341 1.74 15.93 9.31
N LEU A 342 2.61 16.32 8.40
CA LEU A 342 3.77 17.17 8.66
C LEU A 342 3.54 18.64 8.30
N CYS A 343 2.32 19.05 7.97
CA CYS A 343 1.99 20.36 7.41
C CYS A 343 2.30 21.56 8.34
N GLY A 344 2.50 21.33 9.62
CA GLY A 344 2.89 22.36 10.59
C GLY A 344 4.38 22.43 10.88
N LEU A 345 5.21 21.60 10.22
CA LEU A 345 6.65 21.62 10.41
C LEU A 345 7.32 22.70 9.54
N PRO A 346 8.40 23.35 10.04
CA PRO A 346 9.19 24.27 9.22
C PRO A 346 9.70 23.59 7.95
N ASN A 347 9.73 24.34 6.85
CA ASN A 347 10.18 23.87 5.53
C ASN A 347 9.40 22.66 5.00
N TRP A 348 8.14 22.52 5.43
CA TRP A 348 7.28 21.46 4.94
C TRP A 348 7.19 21.45 3.40
N VAL A 349 7.41 20.28 2.83
CA VAL A 349 7.19 20.01 1.42
C VAL A 349 5.93 19.17 1.27
N GLN A 350 4.95 19.70 0.57
CA GLN A 350 3.72 18.98 0.29
C GLN A 350 4.02 17.75 -0.58
N GLY A 351 3.50 16.60 -0.17
CA GLY A 351 3.48 15.37 -0.95
C GLY A 351 2.19 15.22 -1.75
N ILE A 352 1.79 13.96 -2.01
CA ILE A 352 0.44 13.66 -2.52
C ILE A 352 -0.58 14.40 -1.66
N PRO A 353 -1.46 15.25 -2.25
CA PRO A 353 -2.38 16.11 -1.50
C PRO A 353 -3.56 15.33 -0.90
N ALA A 354 -3.23 14.40 -0.01
CA ALA A 354 -4.18 13.49 0.61
C ALA A 354 -4.80 14.07 1.88
N ARG A 355 -6.07 13.75 2.11
CA ARG A 355 -6.72 14.00 3.39
C ARG A 355 -6.09 13.18 4.50
N LEU A 356 -5.85 13.80 5.65
CA LEU A 356 -5.65 13.04 6.89
C LEU A 356 -7.02 12.52 7.37
N PRO A 357 -7.18 11.25 7.76
CA PRO A 357 -8.46 10.75 8.24
C PRO A 357 -8.98 11.54 9.44
N LYS A 358 -10.26 11.93 9.40
CA LYS A 358 -10.88 12.81 10.41
C LYS A 358 -10.77 12.27 11.84
N LEU A 359 -10.70 10.95 12.01
CA LEU A 359 -10.57 10.33 13.33
C LEU A 359 -9.28 10.72 14.06
N TRP A 360 -8.28 11.23 13.35
CA TRP A 360 -7.02 11.70 13.90
C TRP A 360 -6.97 13.21 14.15
N ILE A 361 -8.04 13.94 13.82
CA ILE A 361 -8.13 15.37 14.00
C ILE A 361 -9.09 15.66 15.16
N ASN A 362 -8.58 16.33 16.21
CA ASN A 362 -9.39 16.70 17.35
C ASN A 362 -10.31 17.89 17.06
N ALA A 363 -11.15 18.26 18.02
CA ALA A 363 -12.10 19.37 17.88
C ALA A 363 -11.40 20.75 17.70
N GLN A 364 -10.13 20.87 18.07
CA GLN A 364 -9.32 22.07 17.89
C GLN A 364 -8.66 22.14 16.51
N GLY A 365 -8.82 21.11 15.68
CA GLY A 365 -8.20 21.01 14.36
C GLY A 365 -6.74 20.59 14.39
N GLU A 366 -6.26 20.03 15.51
CA GLU A 366 -4.92 19.47 15.65
C GLU A 366 -4.93 17.97 15.34
N ALA A 367 -3.84 17.43 14.78
CA ALA A 367 -3.70 15.99 14.64
C ALA A 367 -3.19 15.37 15.94
N GLN A 368 -3.87 14.29 16.38
CA GLN A 368 -3.51 13.55 17.58
C GLN A 368 -3.49 12.05 17.26
N ILE A 369 -2.33 11.41 17.47
CA ILE A 369 -2.11 9.99 17.23
C ILE A 369 -1.58 9.38 18.53
N GLY A 370 -2.43 8.65 19.24
CA GLY A 370 -2.11 8.20 20.60
C GLY A 370 -1.83 9.40 21.51
N PRO A 371 -0.70 9.40 22.25
CA PRO A 371 -0.30 10.53 23.12
C PRO A 371 0.32 11.71 22.33
N GLU A 372 0.68 11.52 21.09
CA GLU A 372 1.42 12.52 20.31
C GLU A 372 0.47 13.51 19.64
N ARG A 373 0.83 14.80 19.75
CA ARG A 373 0.19 15.91 19.02
C ARG A 373 1.13 16.43 17.96
N TRP A 374 0.59 16.62 16.77
CA TRP A 374 1.33 17.12 15.63
C TRP A 374 0.94 18.58 15.36
N PRO A 375 1.93 19.47 15.21
CA PRO A 375 1.65 20.87 14.92
C PRO A 375 1.07 21.03 13.51
N GLY A 376 0.12 21.95 13.33
CA GLY A 376 -0.42 22.29 12.02
C GLY A 376 -1.87 22.76 12.08
N ASN A 377 -2.34 23.31 10.99
CA ASN A 377 -3.76 23.61 10.76
C ASN A 377 -4.35 22.53 9.85
N PHE A 378 -4.78 21.44 10.45
CA PHE A 378 -5.29 20.29 9.71
C PHE A 378 -6.66 20.52 9.08
N LEU A 379 -7.46 21.46 9.57
CA LEU A 379 -8.71 21.86 8.91
C LEU A 379 -8.40 22.52 7.56
N SER A 380 -7.50 23.50 7.54
CA SER A 380 -7.07 24.14 6.28
C SER A 380 -6.37 23.15 5.33
N GLN A 381 -5.65 22.18 5.87
CA GLN A 381 -5.04 21.13 5.06
C GLN A 381 -6.10 20.22 4.42
N GLN A 382 -7.18 19.90 5.13
CA GLN A 382 -8.31 19.14 4.61
C GLN A 382 -8.96 19.81 3.40
N ASP A 383 -9.11 21.14 3.44
CA ASP A 383 -9.72 21.93 2.36
C ASP A 383 -8.86 21.94 1.08
N ARG A 384 -7.54 21.78 1.23
CA ARG A 384 -6.59 21.73 0.10
C ARG A 384 -6.40 20.30 -0.45
N ALA A 385 -6.86 19.30 0.25
CA ALA A 385 -6.71 17.93 -0.19
C ALA A 385 -7.60 17.65 -1.41
N SER A 386 -7.05 16.93 -2.38
CA SER A 386 -7.76 16.55 -3.59
C SER A 386 -7.96 15.04 -3.73
N VAL A 387 -7.30 14.25 -2.87
CA VAL A 387 -7.37 12.78 -2.88
C VAL A 387 -7.54 12.20 -1.47
N ASN A 388 -8.03 10.98 -1.41
CA ASN A 388 -7.84 10.06 -0.31
C ASN A 388 -6.66 9.15 -0.65
N PHE A 389 -5.88 8.77 0.34
CA PHE A 389 -4.76 7.84 0.19
C PHE A 389 -4.89 6.73 1.21
N ALA A 390 -5.40 5.58 0.78
CA ALA A 390 -5.44 4.36 1.56
C ALA A 390 -4.08 3.67 1.45
N HIS A 391 -3.25 3.72 2.50
CA HIS A 391 -1.84 3.31 2.35
C HIS A 391 -1.22 2.74 3.62
N LYS A 392 -0.02 2.20 3.47
CA LYS A 392 0.87 1.83 4.56
C LYS A 392 2.24 2.46 4.35
N THR A 393 2.77 3.08 5.40
CA THR A 393 4.12 3.62 5.45
C THR A 393 5.06 2.67 6.15
N GLY A 394 6.34 2.79 5.85
CA GLY A 394 7.42 2.13 6.56
C GLY A 394 8.64 3.02 6.62
N SER A 395 9.24 3.15 7.79
CA SER A 395 10.43 3.96 7.99
C SER A 395 11.31 3.38 9.07
N THR A 396 12.62 3.47 8.86
CA THR A 396 13.68 3.19 9.81
C THR A 396 14.77 4.22 9.63
N TRP A 397 15.87 4.10 10.37
CA TRP A 397 17.02 4.96 10.17
C TRP A 397 17.52 4.97 8.71
N SER A 398 17.51 3.81 8.04
CA SER A 398 18.08 3.65 6.70
C SER A 398 17.08 3.51 5.57
N TYR A 399 15.80 3.25 5.87
CA TYR A 399 14.79 2.92 4.84
C TYR A 399 13.54 3.76 4.98
N ALA A 400 12.95 4.10 3.84
CA ALA A 400 11.59 4.62 3.76
C ALA A 400 10.82 3.93 2.63
N ALA A 401 9.60 3.56 2.92
CA ALA A 401 8.72 2.86 2.00
C ALA A 401 7.27 3.36 2.15
N ASN A 402 6.52 3.27 1.07
CA ASN A 402 5.09 3.58 1.09
C ASN A 402 4.38 2.79 -0.01
N ALA A 403 3.22 2.25 0.29
CA ALA A 403 2.41 1.56 -0.71
C ALA A 403 0.92 1.76 -0.42
N GLY A 404 0.12 2.00 -1.46
CA GLY A 404 -1.31 2.22 -1.29
C GLY A 404 -2.05 2.62 -2.56
N LEU A 405 -3.34 2.93 -2.37
CA LEU A 405 -4.29 3.39 -3.37
C LEU A 405 -4.58 4.87 -3.18
N VAL A 406 -4.29 5.67 -4.17
CA VAL A 406 -4.71 7.08 -4.27
C VAL A 406 -6.00 7.15 -5.08
N SER A 407 -6.99 7.84 -4.55
CA SER A 407 -8.29 8.03 -5.19
C SER A 407 -8.75 9.47 -5.08
N SER A 408 -9.15 10.09 -6.19
CA SER A 408 -9.71 11.43 -6.21
C SER A 408 -10.92 11.54 -5.26
N ILE A 409 -11.02 12.68 -4.57
CA ILE A 409 -12.21 13.03 -3.78
C ILE A 409 -13.38 13.36 -4.71
N LYS A 410 -13.09 13.90 -5.89
CA LYS A 410 -14.09 14.17 -6.92
C LYS A 410 -14.46 12.87 -7.63
N PRO A 411 -15.75 12.56 -7.80
CA PRO A 411 -16.18 11.41 -8.59
C PRO A 411 -15.60 11.45 -10.02
N GLY A 412 -15.20 10.29 -10.54
CA GLY A 412 -14.67 10.17 -11.89
C GLY A 412 -13.25 10.69 -12.08
N GLY A 413 -12.59 11.19 -11.03
CA GLY A 413 -11.20 11.65 -11.11
C GLY A 413 -10.18 10.52 -10.98
N ARG A 414 -8.90 10.91 -10.94
CA ARG A 414 -7.76 10.00 -10.95
C ARG A 414 -7.78 8.95 -9.86
N ARG A 415 -7.28 7.77 -10.22
CA ARG A 415 -7.15 6.63 -9.31
C ARG A 415 -5.93 5.81 -9.68
N TYR A 416 -5.07 5.53 -8.72
CA TYR A 416 -3.86 4.75 -8.99
C TYR A 416 -3.31 4.05 -7.76
N LEU A 417 -2.68 2.90 -7.97
CA LEU A 417 -1.83 2.22 -7.00
C LEU A 417 -0.39 2.72 -7.14
N ILE A 418 0.29 2.87 -6.02
CA ILE A 418 1.72 3.20 -5.99
C ILE A 418 2.40 2.41 -4.88
N ALA A 419 3.61 1.91 -5.17
CA ALA A 419 4.48 1.29 -4.19
C ALA A 419 5.91 1.77 -4.41
N ILE A 420 6.57 2.18 -3.33
CA ILE A 420 7.96 2.65 -3.34
C ILE A 420 8.70 2.08 -2.15
N MET A 421 9.87 1.53 -2.42
CA MET A 421 10.83 1.02 -1.44
C MET A 421 12.14 1.74 -1.65
N SER A 422 12.77 2.25 -0.58
CA SER A 422 14.01 3.00 -0.74
C SER A 422 14.94 2.87 0.45
N THR A 423 16.21 3.19 0.21
CA THR A 423 17.23 3.34 1.25
C THR A 423 17.30 4.77 1.80
N LEU A 424 16.22 5.52 1.69
CA LEU A 424 16.09 6.91 2.12
C LEU A 424 15.33 6.99 3.46
N GLY A 425 15.96 6.55 4.55
CA GLY A 425 15.36 6.55 5.88
C GLY A 425 15.47 7.88 6.65
N ILE A 426 15.28 7.82 7.96
CA ILE A 426 15.26 8.98 8.88
C ILE A 426 16.54 9.80 8.80
N ARG A 427 17.71 9.18 8.58
CA ARG A 427 18.99 9.86 8.43
C ARG A 427 19.00 10.93 7.34
N HIS A 428 18.07 10.84 6.38
CA HIS A 428 17.91 11.81 5.30
C HIS A 428 16.79 12.81 5.57
N ALA A 429 16.12 12.74 6.73
CA ALA A 429 15.05 13.65 7.10
C ALA A 429 15.60 15.04 7.44
N ALA A 430 14.85 16.08 7.06
CA ALA A 430 15.20 17.46 7.33
C ALA A 430 15.13 17.83 8.82
N GLN A 431 14.39 17.09 9.62
CA GLN A 431 14.14 17.34 11.03
C GLN A 431 13.94 16.04 11.83
N HIS A 432 14.20 16.09 13.15
CA HIS A 432 14.12 14.95 14.06
C HIS A 432 12.76 14.25 14.15
N ARG A 433 11.67 14.94 13.83
CA ARG A 433 10.31 14.35 13.85
C ARG A 433 9.81 13.92 12.48
N THR A 434 10.55 14.22 11.42
CA THR A 434 10.20 13.77 10.09
C THR A 434 10.98 12.52 9.77
N VAL A 435 10.30 11.42 9.61
CA VAL A 435 10.86 10.18 9.09
C VAL A 435 10.97 10.21 7.56
N THR A 436 10.42 11.27 6.96
CA THR A 436 10.37 11.45 5.52
C THR A 436 11.44 12.42 5.09
N PRO A 437 12.37 12.03 4.23
CA PRO A 437 13.12 12.99 3.45
C PRO A 437 12.13 13.73 2.54
N TRP A 438 12.17 15.06 2.52
CA TRP A 438 11.32 15.88 1.66
C TRP A 438 11.35 15.48 0.19
N LEU A 439 12.39 14.76 -0.22
CA LEU A 439 12.51 14.11 -1.51
C LEU A 439 11.31 13.23 -1.84
N MET A 440 10.89 12.35 -0.91
CA MET A 440 9.77 11.43 -1.13
C MET A 440 8.44 12.18 -1.25
N ALA A 441 8.24 13.20 -0.44
CA ALA A 441 7.06 14.06 -0.53
C ALA A 441 7.04 14.84 -1.85
N GLY A 442 8.16 15.46 -2.24
CA GLY A 442 8.29 16.18 -3.51
C GLY A 442 8.04 15.30 -4.73
N PHE A 443 8.56 14.07 -4.71
CA PHE A 443 8.25 13.07 -5.74
C PHE A 443 6.75 12.75 -5.77
N GLY A 444 6.15 12.48 -4.61
CA GLY A 444 4.71 12.19 -4.50
C GLY A 444 3.84 13.31 -5.09
N ALA A 445 4.18 14.59 -4.81
CA ALA A 445 3.49 15.73 -5.37
C ALA A 445 3.62 15.83 -6.90
N GLN A 446 4.82 15.62 -7.43
CA GLN A 446 5.08 15.72 -8.87
C GLN A 446 4.33 14.66 -9.67
N ILE A 447 4.37 13.39 -9.21
CA ILE A 447 3.67 12.32 -9.92
C ILE A 447 2.15 12.48 -9.84
N ASP A 448 1.61 12.85 -8.67
CA ASP A 448 0.18 13.09 -8.49
C ASP A 448 -0.31 14.27 -9.35
N ALA A 449 0.44 15.37 -9.40
CA ALA A 449 0.10 16.53 -10.22
C ALA A 449 0.04 16.17 -11.71
N TRP A 450 1.02 15.40 -12.21
CA TRP A 450 1.03 14.96 -13.60
C TRP A 450 -0.17 14.06 -13.94
N ILE A 451 -0.55 13.15 -13.02
CA ILE A 451 -1.73 12.29 -13.20
C ILE A 451 -3.00 13.13 -13.15
N ALA A 452 -3.09 14.09 -12.23
CA ALA A 452 -4.24 14.99 -12.08
C ALA A 452 -4.49 15.85 -13.32
N GLU A 453 -3.43 16.32 -13.96
CA GLU A 453 -3.52 17.09 -15.22
C GLU A 453 -4.18 16.30 -16.35
N ARG A 454 -4.01 14.97 -16.35
CA ARG A 454 -4.51 14.08 -17.43
C ARG A 454 -5.84 13.41 -17.09
N LEU A 455 -6.03 13.04 -15.86
CA LEU A 455 -7.18 12.23 -15.45
C LEU A 455 -8.16 12.97 -14.51
N GLY A 456 -7.82 14.16 -14.04
CA GLY A 456 -8.69 15.01 -13.22
C GLY A 456 -8.56 14.83 -11.72
#